data_01371d6d5a86525b22b3c417075db911
#
_entry.id   01371d6d5a86525b22b3c417075db911
#
_cell.length_a   1.000
_cell.length_b   1.000
_cell.length_c   1.000
_cell.angle_alpha   90.00
_cell.angle_beta   90.00
_cell.angle_gamma   90.00
#
_symmetry.space_group_name_H-M   'P 1'
#
loop_
_entity.id
_entity.type
_entity.pdbx_description
1 polymer ?
#
loop_
_entity_poly.entity_id
_entity_poly.type
_entity_poly.pdbx_seq_one_letter_code
_entity_poly.pdbx_strand_id
1 'polypeptide(L)'
;RWCEVSISLDGPPVIEASVAFQFPGESPRLSISGRRVVVFGLRPHWGESWLERLAWATDVLTARDGTEQRVSLRVNPRRSLEFTILLGRDDAALLDVLLCAWQSRVYALPIWPDKTQLAGSLVAGSTFIPLTTTHLEYEADGLLVIGTDSRNTEAAEVLSVASNGVTLKQPILQSWPAGAFVTPARTARLRISQPVTRVTEAIVTARVVFDIAGTTTITKQDNATKLSNVPIWPMTFPRPNRERDVEVEYQRLAEVLDYETGITAVDDSGARPFIRRAFDFRFTSRAEIAAFKGWLAARAGRLVAFWQPGWETSIVPTRKILSNQTVMTVAARGYALYFNPMQGRTEAAFLHKNGTWY
;
A
#
# COMPACT_ATOMS: atom_id res chain seq x y z
N ARG A 1 17.18 35.93 -26.87
CA ARG A 1 17.15 34.52 -26.42
C ARG A 1 16.40 34.48 -25.10
N TRP A 2 15.46 33.57 -24.96
CA TRP A 2 14.79 33.29 -23.72
C TRP A 2 15.19 31.87 -23.24
N CYS A 3 15.20 31.64 -21.95
CA CYS A 3 15.46 30.32 -21.37
C CYS A 3 14.25 29.89 -20.53
N GLU A 4 13.96 28.60 -20.57
CA GLU A 4 12.91 27.98 -19.79
C GLU A 4 13.53 27.31 -18.56
N VAL A 5 12.95 27.54 -17.40
CA VAL A 5 13.35 26.90 -16.15
C VAL A 5 12.26 25.94 -15.74
N SER A 6 12.59 24.65 -15.70
CA SER A 6 11.70 23.60 -15.20
C SER A 6 12.13 23.15 -13.81
N ILE A 7 11.16 22.76 -12.99
CA ILE A 7 11.37 22.25 -11.63
C ILE A 7 10.93 20.79 -11.60
N SER A 8 11.86 19.89 -11.22
CA SER A 8 11.56 18.47 -11.04
C SER A 8 10.66 18.24 -9.81
N LEU A 9 9.98 17.10 -9.75
CA LEU A 9 9.17 16.68 -8.58
C LEU A 9 10.06 16.31 -7.38
N ASP A 10 11.28 15.86 -7.64
CA ASP A 10 12.25 15.43 -6.63
C ASP A 10 13.16 16.56 -6.22
N GLY A 11 13.53 16.62 -4.93
CA GLY A 11 14.43 17.58 -4.33
C GLY A 11 13.82 18.36 -3.16
N PRO A 12 14.51 19.39 -2.64
CA PRO A 12 14.11 20.07 -1.42
C PRO A 12 12.72 20.70 -1.52
N PRO A 13 11.93 20.67 -0.42
CA PRO A 13 10.57 21.24 -0.36
C PRO A 13 10.55 22.75 -0.63
N VAL A 14 11.59 23.46 -0.23
CA VAL A 14 11.79 24.88 -0.50
C VAL A 14 12.90 25.01 -1.53
N ILE A 15 12.66 25.82 -2.53
CA ILE A 15 13.60 26.09 -3.62
C ILE A 15 14.22 27.46 -3.39
N GLU A 16 15.52 27.48 -3.21
CA GLU A 16 16.34 28.68 -3.27
C GLU A 16 17.50 28.39 -4.20
N ALA A 17 17.45 28.95 -5.41
CA ALA A 17 18.45 28.72 -6.46
C ALA A 17 18.81 30.03 -7.11
N SER A 18 20.04 30.13 -7.63
CA SER A 18 20.44 31.22 -8.48
C SER A 18 21.07 30.69 -9.76
N VAL A 19 20.65 31.24 -10.88
CA VAL A 19 21.26 30.98 -12.20
C VAL A 19 22.08 32.18 -12.57
N ALA A 20 23.38 31.97 -12.75
CA ALA A 20 24.28 33.02 -13.22
C ALA A 20 24.46 32.90 -14.75
N PHE A 21 24.15 33.96 -15.46
CA PHE A 21 24.41 34.06 -16.89
C PHE A 21 25.78 34.70 -17.09
N GLN A 22 26.70 34.00 -17.75
CA GLN A 22 28.05 34.52 -18.01
C GLN A 22 28.08 35.18 -19.38
N PHE A 23 28.31 36.50 -19.39
CA PHE A 23 28.60 37.29 -20.59
C PHE A 23 29.99 37.90 -20.49
N PRO A 24 30.64 38.24 -21.60
CA PRO A 24 31.89 39.00 -21.56
C PRO A 24 31.71 40.35 -20.85
N GLY A 25 32.26 40.46 -19.63
CA GLY A 25 32.21 41.67 -18.82
C GLY A 25 31.08 41.76 -17.78
N GLU A 26 30.08 40.92 -17.84
CA GLU A 26 28.96 40.95 -16.89
C GLU A 26 28.47 39.53 -16.54
N SER A 27 28.04 39.32 -15.31
CA SER A 27 27.49 38.04 -14.85
C SER A 27 26.16 38.24 -14.07
N PRO A 28 25.09 38.65 -14.77
CA PRO A 28 23.80 38.81 -14.11
C PRO A 28 23.29 37.49 -13.50
N ARG A 29 22.66 37.58 -12.33
CA ARG A 29 22.11 36.46 -11.62
C ARG A 29 20.60 36.56 -11.55
N LEU A 30 19.92 35.44 -11.85
CA LEU A 30 18.50 35.25 -11.60
C LEU A 30 18.35 34.47 -10.31
N SER A 31 17.73 35.07 -9.29
CA SER A 31 17.35 34.35 -8.05
C SER A 31 15.99 33.76 -8.23
N ILE A 32 15.87 32.46 -7.91
CA ILE A 32 14.64 31.69 -7.99
C ILE A 32 14.31 31.23 -6.57
N SER A 33 13.19 31.71 -6.04
CA SER A 33 12.65 31.26 -4.75
C SER A 33 11.25 30.70 -4.95
N GLY A 34 10.92 29.63 -4.24
CA GLY A 34 9.61 29.02 -4.35
C GLY A 34 9.42 27.83 -3.43
N ARG A 35 8.23 27.26 -3.49
CA ARG A 35 7.91 25.99 -2.79
C ARG A 35 7.63 24.92 -3.83
N ARG A 36 8.29 23.77 -3.68
CA ARG A 36 8.03 22.59 -4.50
C ARG A 36 6.80 21.86 -4.02
N VAL A 37 6.61 21.76 -2.72
CA VAL A 37 5.49 21.11 -2.06
C VAL A 37 4.90 21.99 -0.97
N VAL A 38 3.62 21.79 -0.71
CA VAL A 38 2.91 22.36 0.45
C VAL A 38 2.49 21.20 1.33
N VAL A 39 2.63 21.33 2.63
CA VAL A 39 2.19 20.31 3.57
C VAL A 39 0.67 20.25 3.62
N PHE A 40 0.09 19.06 3.44
CA PHE A 40 -1.31 18.83 3.73
C PHE A 40 -1.43 18.48 5.23
N GLY A 41 -1.42 19.51 6.08
CA GLY A 41 -1.38 19.37 7.54
C GLY A 41 -2.71 18.99 8.20
N LEU A 42 -3.80 18.91 7.42
CA LEU A 42 -5.13 18.56 7.92
C LEU A 42 -5.17 17.09 8.36
N ARG A 43 -5.60 16.87 9.61
CA ARG A 43 -5.55 15.55 10.24
C ARG A 43 -6.76 14.69 9.86
N PRO A 44 -6.58 13.37 9.74
CA PRO A 44 -7.71 12.47 9.54
C PRO A 44 -8.63 12.44 10.76
N HIS A 45 -9.91 12.27 10.49
CA HIS A 45 -10.90 11.95 11.51
C HIS A 45 -10.81 10.47 11.86
N TRP A 46 -10.22 10.15 13.02
CA TRP A 46 -9.94 8.76 13.42
C TRP A 46 -11.17 7.93 13.76
N GLY A 47 -12.36 8.51 13.75
CA GLY A 47 -13.62 7.76 13.80
C GLY A 47 -13.95 7.07 12.48
N GLU A 48 -13.25 7.44 11.40
CA GLU A 48 -13.37 6.88 10.06
C GLU A 48 -12.11 6.13 9.64
N SER A 49 -12.23 5.30 8.62
CA SER A 49 -11.11 4.48 8.15
C SER A 49 -10.07 5.29 7.40
N TRP A 50 -8.79 5.04 7.72
CA TRP A 50 -7.67 5.37 6.86
C TRP A 50 -7.44 4.20 5.89
N LEU A 51 -7.58 4.45 4.60
CA LEU A 51 -7.44 3.43 3.56
C LEU A 51 -6.15 3.66 2.78
N GLU A 52 -5.39 2.62 2.63
CA GLU A 52 -4.25 2.55 1.74
C GLU A 52 -4.49 1.50 0.67
N ARG A 53 -4.33 1.87 -0.59
CA ARG A 53 -4.48 0.96 -1.72
C ARG A 53 -3.15 0.83 -2.45
N LEU A 54 -2.72 -0.40 -2.64
CA LEU A 54 -1.57 -0.77 -3.46
C LEU A 54 -2.06 -1.50 -4.70
N ALA A 55 -1.88 -0.92 -5.88
CA ALA A 55 -2.35 -1.46 -7.14
C ALA A 55 -1.19 -1.86 -8.03
N TRP A 56 -0.95 -3.17 -8.17
CA TRP A 56 -0.08 -3.72 -9.20
C TRP A 56 -0.82 -3.80 -10.54
N ALA A 57 -0.09 -3.87 -11.64
CA ALA A 57 -0.63 -4.13 -12.95
C ALA A 57 -0.02 -5.44 -13.47
N THR A 58 -0.84 -6.46 -13.52
CA THR A 58 -0.49 -7.77 -14.07
C THR A 58 -1.50 -8.12 -15.13
N ASP A 59 -1.04 -8.37 -16.34
CA ASP A 59 -1.86 -8.95 -17.38
C ASP A 59 -1.93 -10.46 -17.19
N VAL A 60 -3.12 -11.04 -17.34
CA VAL A 60 -3.38 -12.47 -17.16
C VAL A 60 -4.07 -12.97 -18.41
N LEU A 61 -3.32 -13.69 -19.22
CA LEU A 61 -3.82 -14.37 -20.41
C LEU A 61 -4.27 -15.77 -19.99
N THR A 62 -5.55 -16.04 -20.11
CA THR A 62 -6.13 -17.35 -19.76
C THR A 62 -6.45 -18.12 -21.04
N ALA A 63 -5.88 -19.32 -21.19
CA ALA A 63 -6.18 -20.22 -22.29
C ALA A 63 -7.53 -20.95 -22.05
N ARG A 64 -8.06 -21.58 -23.09
CA ARG A 64 -9.35 -22.31 -22.99
C ARG A 64 -9.35 -23.44 -21.96
N ASP A 65 -8.21 -24.09 -21.74
CA ASP A 65 -8.03 -25.13 -20.73
C ASP A 65 -7.87 -24.60 -19.30
N GLY A 66 -7.90 -23.25 -19.13
CA GLY A 66 -7.72 -22.60 -17.86
C GLY A 66 -6.27 -22.42 -17.42
N THR A 67 -5.28 -22.70 -18.28
CA THR A 67 -3.89 -22.31 -18.01
C THR A 67 -3.72 -20.81 -18.12
N GLU A 68 -2.90 -20.24 -17.26
CA GLU A 68 -2.69 -18.80 -17.19
C GLU A 68 -1.23 -18.45 -17.48
N GLN A 69 -1.02 -17.48 -18.35
CA GLN A 69 0.25 -16.76 -18.49
C GLN A 69 0.10 -15.38 -17.85
N ARG A 70 1.04 -15.01 -17.00
CA ARG A 70 1.01 -13.75 -16.27
C ARG A 70 2.20 -12.88 -16.61
N VAL A 71 1.94 -11.63 -16.97
CA VAL A 71 2.96 -10.64 -17.34
C VAL A 71 2.83 -9.42 -16.45
N SER A 72 3.92 -9.04 -15.80
CA SER A 72 3.95 -7.82 -15.01
C SER A 72 4.07 -6.60 -15.93
N LEU A 73 3.09 -5.72 -15.90
CA LEU A 73 3.10 -4.45 -16.63
C LEU A 73 3.72 -3.31 -15.80
N ARG A 74 3.97 -3.56 -14.49
CA ARG A 74 4.51 -2.56 -13.59
C ARG A 74 5.32 -3.21 -12.47
N VAL A 75 6.54 -2.72 -12.26
CA VAL A 75 7.45 -3.25 -11.24
C VAL A 75 6.97 -2.89 -9.83
N ASN A 76 6.61 -1.62 -9.61
CA ASN A 76 6.16 -1.11 -8.33
C ASN A 76 4.65 -0.81 -8.35
N PRO A 77 3.93 -0.96 -7.23
CA PRO A 77 2.52 -0.65 -7.18
C PRO A 77 2.26 0.85 -7.28
N ARG A 78 1.12 1.23 -7.84
CA ARG A 78 0.55 2.55 -7.59
C ARG A 78 -0.04 2.55 -6.19
N ARG A 79 0.20 3.63 -5.45
CA ARG A 79 -0.27 3.80 -4.09
C ARG A 79 -1.24 4.98 -4.04
N SER A 80 -2.38 4.78 -3.42
CA SER A 80 -3.30 5.85 -3.07
C SER A 80 -3.68 5.77 -1.61
N LEU A 81 -3.89 6.94 -1.01
CA LEU A 81 -4.28 7.12 0.39
C LEU A 81 -5.61 7.85 0.43
N GLU A 82 -6.53 7.35 1.22
CA GLU A 82 -7.88 7.87 1.33
C GLU A 82 -8.29 7.95 2.79
N PHE A 83 -8.80 9.10 3.22
CA PHE A 83 -9.26 9.31 4.58
C PHE A 83 -10.28 10.45 4.65
N THR A 84 -11.09 10.44 5.70
CA THR A 84 -12.05 11.50 5.99
C THR A 84 -11.41 12.54 6.90
N ILE A 85 -11.67 13.81 6.63
CA ILE A 85 -11.34 14.94 7.50
C ILE A 85 -12.62 15.56 8.06
N LEU A 86 -12.58 15.95 9.32
CA LEU A 86 -13.64 16.71 10.00
C LEU A 86 -13.00 17.98 10.55
N LEU A 87 -13.37 19.12 10.03
CA LEU A 87 -12.67 20.38 10.20
C LEU A 87 -13.56 21.41 10.88
N GLY A 88 -13.00 22.11 11.84
CA GLY A 88 -13.60 23.33 12.40
C GLY A 88 -13.34 24.54 11.50
N ARG A 89 -13.91 25.69 11.88
CA ARG A 89 -13.89 26.95 11.09
C ARG A 89 -12.53 27.28 10.47
N ASP A 90 -11.50 27.26 11.26
CA ASP A 90 -10.17 27.69 10.84
C ASP A 90 -9.49 26.69 9.88
N ASP A 91 -9.61 25.40 10.14
CA ASP A 91 -9.07 24.35 9.26
C ASP A 91 -9.92 24.22 7.99
N ALA A 92 -11.22 24.52 8.05
CA ALA A 92 -12.08 24.60 6.89
C ALA A 92 -11.64 25.73 5.94
N ALA A 93 -11.28 26.89 6.49
CA ALA A 93 -10.71 27.99 5.70
C ALA A 93 -9.36 27.60 5.08
N LEU A 94 -8.49 26.89 5.82
CA LEU A 94 -7.25 26.36 5.25
C LEU A 94 -7.52 25.39 4.11
N LEU A 95 -8.49 24.49 4.25
CA LEU A 95 -8.88 23.58 3.16
C LEU A 95 -9.34 24.35 1.92
N ASP A 96 -10.19 25.37 2.08
CA ASP A 96 -10.67 26.20 0.95
C ASP A 96 -9.49 26.86 0.22
N VAL A 97 -8.52 27.40 0.95
CA VAL A 97 -7.29 27.99 0.36
C VAL A 97 -6.47 26.94 -0.38
N LEU A 98 -6.28 25.75 0.22
CA LEU A 98 -5.52 24.67 -0.43
C LEU A 98 -6.20 24.20 -1.70
N LEU A 99 -7.53 24.05 -1.70
CA LEU A 99 -8.29 23.63 -2.88
C LEU A 99 -8.28 24.70 -3.98
N CYS A 100 -8.41 25.97 -3.64
CA CYS A 100 -8.42 27.05 -4.61
C CYS A 100 -7.04 27.34 -5.22
N ALA A 101 -5.99 27.33 -4.41
CA ALA A 101 -4.66 27.79 -4.83
C ALA A 101 -3.70 26.65 -5.20
N TRP A 102 -3.90 25.45 -4.67
CA TRP A 102 -2.89 24.39 -4.75
C TRP A 102 -3.41 23.03 -5.24
N GLN A 103 -4.69 22.80 -5.38
CA GLN A 103 -5.32 21.48 -5.60
C GLN A 103 -4.60 20.58 -6.60
N SER A 104 -4.22 21.08 -7.77
CA SER A 104 -3.57 20.31 -8.85
C SER A 104 -2.07 20.10 -8.66
N ARG A 105 -1.49 20.72 -7.64
CA ARG A 105 -0.05 20.69 -7.37
C ARG A 105 0.32 19.54 -6.45
N VAL A 106 1.61 19.43 -6.13
CA VAL A 106 2.15 18.37 -5.28
C VAL A 106 2.10 18.79 -3.82
N TYR A 107 1.60 17.91 -2.99
CA TYR A 107 1.60 18.05 -1.52
C TYR A 107 2.68 17.18 -0.90
N ALA A 108 3.26 17.64 0.22
CA ALA A 108 3.87 16.75 1.20
C ALA A 108 2.74 16.19 2.07
N LEU A 109 2.33 14.95 1.81
CA LEU A 109 1.25 14.28 2.53
C LEU A 109 1.82 13.48 3.68
N PRO A 110 1.50 13.84 4.94
CA PRO A 110 1.91 13.07 6.12
C PRO A 110 1.28 11.67 6.13
N ILE A 111 2.05 10.65 6.44
CA ILE A 111 1.55 9.30 6.72
C ILE A 111 1.12 9.26 8.19
N TRP A 112 -0.06 9.79 8.45
CA TRP A 112 -0.59 10.01 9.80
C TRP A 112 -0.58 8.79 10.71
N PRO A 113 -0.82 7.56 10.22
CA PRO A 113 -0.68 6.38 11.07
C PRO A 113 0.73 6.20 11.65
N ASP A 114 1.77 6.73 11.04
CA ASP A 114 3.17 6.64 11.48
C ASP A 114 3.64 7.87 12.27
N LYS A 115 2.69 8.69 12.73
CA LYS A 115 2.98 9.87 13.54
C LYS A 115 3.67 9.50 14.84
N THR A 116 4.80 10.16 15.11
CA THR A 116 5.54 10.13 16.37
C THR A 116 5.56 11.54 17.01
N GLN A 117 6.12 11.66 18.20
CA GLN A 117 6.31 12.94 18.87
C GLN A 117 7.78 13.12 19.25
N LEU A 118 8.25 14.36 19.18
CA LEU A 118 9.57 14.72 19.66
C LEU A 118 9.65 14.57 21.18
N ALA A 119 10.64 13.82 21.66
CA ALA A 119 10.90 13.69 23.09
C ALA A 119 11.49 14.96 23.70
N GLY A 120 12.24 15.73 22.91
CA GLY A 120 12.85 17.00 23.29
C GLY A 120 12.64 18.08 22.23
N SER A 121 12.97 19.32 22.55
CA SER A 121 12.93 20.41 21.58
C SER A 121 14.03 20.27 20.52
N LEU A 122 13.73 20.67 19.28
CA LEU A 122 14.70 20.81 18.18
C LEU A 122 14.95 22.30 17.94
N VAL A 123 16.20 22.65 17.77
CA VAL A 123 16.61 24.02 17.47
C VAL A 123 16.72 24.17 15.94
N ALA A 124 16.32 25.33 15.41
CA ALA A 124 16.56 25.69 14.01
C ALA A 124 18.02 25.47 13.63
N GLY A 125 18.28 24.96 12.43
CA GLY A 125 19.62 24.56 12.01
C GLY A 125 19.97 23.08 12.27
N SER A 126 19.15 22.34 13.02
CA SER A 126 19.37 20.90 13.26
C SER A 126 19.19 20.10 11.99
N THR A 127 20.10 19.13 11.75
CA THR A 127 20.03 18.18 10.62
C THR A 127 19.70 16.76 11.08
N PHE A 128 19.64 16.49 12.36
CA PHE A 128 19.29 15.18 12.92
C PHE A 128 18.06 15.28 13.83
N ILE A 129 17.09 14.40 13.63
CA ILE A 129 15.87 14.31 14.40
C ILE A 129 15.88 12.98 15.17
N PRO A 130 16.02 13.01 16.50
CA PRO A 130 16.01 11.81 17.32
C PRO A 130 14.58 11.28 17.47
N LEU A 131 14.33 10.07 16.96
CA LEU A 131 13.05 9.37 17.06
C LEU A 131 13.22 7.88 16.74
N THR A 132 12.27 7.06 17.17
CA THR A 132 12.24 5.65 16.79
C THR A 132 11.62 5.51 15.42
N THR A 133 12.37 4.92 14.46
CA THR A 133 11.94 4.76 13.08
C THR A 133 11.48 3.33 12.75
N THR A 134 11.68 2.39 13.68
CA THR A 134 11.45 0.96 13.45
C THR A 134 10.00 0.68 13.02
N HIS A 135 9.87 -0.02 11.89
CA HIS A 135 8.58 -0.34 11.24
C HIS A 135 7.74 0.86 10.80
N LEU A 136 8.31 2.08 10.81
CA LEU A 136 7.70 3.27 10.26
C LEU A 136 8.21 3.52 8.84
N GLU A 137 7.43 4.25 8.05
CA GLU A 137 7.69 4.44 6.62
C GLU A 137 8.65 5.59 6.30
N TYR A 138 9.66 5.84 7.15
CA TYR A 138 10.75 6.74 6.78
C TYR A 138 11.63 6.10 5.72
N GLU A 139 12.02 6.87 4.71
CA GLU A 139 12.92 6.40 3.65
C GLU A 139 13.93 7.49 3.28
N ALA A 140 15.12 7.09 2.83
CA ALA A 140 16.09 8.00 2.24
C ALA A 140 15.52 8.59 0.96
N ASP A 141 15.87 9.84 0.66
CA ASP A 141 15.35 10.65 -0.45
C ASP A 141 13.83 10.92 -0.37
N GLY A 142 13.17 10.50 0.71
CA GLY A 142 11.78 10.80 1.00
C GLY A 142 11.61 12.12 1.74
N LEU A 143 10.38 12.38 2.16
CA LEU A 143 10.02 13.55 2.95
C LEU A 143 9.60 13.15 4.37
N LEU A 144 9.77 14.06 5.30
CA LEU A 144 9.09 14.05 6.59
C LEU A 144 8.43 15.41 6.84
N VAL A 145 7.46 15.40 7.75
CA VAL A 145 6.79 16.61 8.20
C VAL A 145 6.91 16.72 9.71
N ILE A 146 7.30 17.89 10.19
CA ILE A 146 7.31 18.29 11.59
C ILE A 146 6.23 19.33 11.79
N GLY A 147 5.53 19.34 12.91
CA GLY A 147 4.56 20.39 13.20
C GLY A 147 3.91 20.29 14.57
N THR A 148 3.22 21.35 14.94
CA THR A 148 2.40 21.41 16.15
C THR A 148 0.90 21.31 15.85
N ASP A 149 0.48 21.91 14.75
CA ASP A 149 -0.90 21.95 14.28
C ASP A 149 -0.97 21.88 12.75
N SER A 150 -2.14 22.08 12.16
CA SER A 150 -2.39 21.99 10.72
C SER A 150 -1.70 23.09 9.90
N ARG A 151 -1.39 24.23 10.49
CA ARG A 151 -0.83 25.41 9.83
C ARG A 151 0.65 25.58 10.12
N ASN A 152 1.08 25.23 11.33
CA ASN A 152 2.46 25.34 11.74
C ASN A 152 3.16 24.00 11.47
N THR A 153 3.64 23.85 10.25
CA THR A 153 4.28 22.63 9.75
C THR A 153 5.47 22.97 8.89
N GLU A 154 6.45 22.10 8.90
CA GLU A 154 7.65 22.15 8.05
C GLU A 154 7.87 20.79 7.41
N ALA A 155 8.09 20.76 6.09
CA ALA A 155 8.52 19.58 5.37
C ALA A 155 10.03 19.61 5.15
N ALA A 156 10.70 18.49 5.42
CA ALA A 156 12.13 18.35 5.23
C ALA A 156 12.45 17.08 4.44
N GLU A 157 13.54 17.12 3.67
CA GLU A 157 14.01 15.99 2.87
C GLU A 157 14.95 15.11 3.70
N VAL A 158 14.72 13.81 3.65
CA VAL A 158 15.48 12.80 4.39
C VAL A 158 16.74 12.41 3.62
N LEU A 159 17.90 12.50 4.26
CA LEU A 159 19.17 11.99 3.75
C LEU A 159 19.33 10.51 4.06
N SER A 160 19.13 10.14 5.32
CA SER A 160 19.31 8.76 5.78
C SER A 160 18.42 8.45 6.99
N VAL A 161 18.11 7.17 7.16
CA VAL A 161 17.27 6.67 8.25
C VAL A 161 18.07 5.66 9.08
N ALA A 162 18.11 5.90 10.39
CA ALA A 162 18.67 4.97 11.38
C ALA A 162 17.56 4.60 12.38
N SER A 163 17.71 3.51 13.13
CA SER A 163 16.71 3.07 14.10
C SER A 163 16.41 4.08 15.22
N ASN A 164 17.36 4.97 15.50
CA ASN A 164 17.31 5.98 16.56
C ASN A 164 17.04 7.40 16.03
N GLY A 165 16.84 7.58 14.71
CA GLY A 165 16.55 8.90 14.16
C GLY A 165 16.68 9.00 12.66
N VAL A 166 16.42 10.21 12.18
CA VAL A 166 16.46 10.58 10.77
C VAL A 166 17.43 11.73 10.58
N THR A 167 18.34 11.59 9.60
CA THR A 167 19.22 12.68 9.17
C THR A 167 18.60 13.38 7.95
N LEU A 168 18.61 14.70 7.94
CA LEU A 168 18.05 15.53 6.88
C LEU A 168 19.11 15.96 5.89
N LYS A 169 18.73 16.19 4.63
CA LYS A 169 19.60 16.79 3.61
C LYS A 169 19.85 18.26 3.86
N GLN A 170 18.85 18.97 4.34
CA GLN A 170 18.91 20.40 4.70
C GLN A 170 18.52 20.58 6.16
N PRO A 171 19.10 21.55 6.88
CA PRO A 171 18.71 21.85 8.23
C PRO A 171 17.25 22.35 8.32
N ILE A 172 16.58 22.06 9.44
CA ILE A 172 15.26 22.62 9.71
C ILE A 172 15.33 24.15 9.85
N LEU A 173 14.31 24.81 9.35
CA LEU A 173 14.25 26.27 9.32
C LEU A 173 13.72 26.86 10.64
N GLN A 174 12.88 26.12 11.35
CA GLN A 174 12.22 26.56 12.58
C GLN A 174 12.64 25.72 13.79
N SER A 175 12.52 26.30 14.97
CA SER A 175 12.67 25.55 16.23
C SER A 175 11.34 24.91 16.60
N TRP A 176 11.38 23.64 17.03
CA TRP A 176 10.21 22.86 17.36
C TRP A 176 10.23 22.47 18.84
N PRO A 177 9.13 22.65 19.59
CA PRO A 177 9.06 22.26 20.99
C PRO A 177 8.99 20.74 21.16
N ALA A 178 9.30 20.27 22.35
CA ALA A 178 8.98 18.91 22.76
C ALA A 178 7.48 18.64 22.58
N GLY A 179 7.12 17.43 22.12
CA GLY A 179 5.73 17.07 21.81
C GLY A 179 5.27 17.47 20.41
N ALA A 180 6.05 18.24 19.63
CA ALA A 180 5.76 18.44 18.21
C ALA A 180 5.71 17.10 17.50
N PHE A 181 4.76 16.93 16.57
CA PHE A 181 4.67 15.69 15.81
C PHE A 181 5.71 15.63 14.71
N VAL A 182 6.19 14.42 14.46
CA VAL A 182 7.01 14.08 13.29
C VAL A 182 6.38 12.89 12.61
N THR A 183 6.25 12.95 11.31
CA THR A 183 5.67 11.86 10.53
C THR A 183 6.40 11.72 9.20
N PRO A 184 6.62 10.51 8.68
CA PRO A 184 7.07 10.33 7.31
C PRO A 184 6.03 10.94 6.36
N ALA A 185 6.47 11.46 5.25
CA ALA A 185 5.58 12.05 4.26
C ALA A 185 5.92 11.57 2.84
N ARG A 186 4.93 11.66 1.96
CA ARG A 186 5.07 11.32 0.55
C ARG A 186 4.64 12.49 -0.30
N THR A 187 5.30 12.64 -1.43
CA THR A 187 4.80 13.53 -2.48
C THR A 187 3.53 12.94 -3.06
N ALA A 188 2.44 13.70 -3.01
CA ALA A 188 1.12 13.22 -3.40
C ALA A 188 0.34 14.29 -4.15
N ARG A 189 -0.62 13.87 -4.98
CA ARG A 189 -1.57 14.73 -5.67
C ARG A 189 -2.97 14.42 -5.19
N LEU A 190 -3.71 15.45 -4.84
CA LEU A 190 -5.13 15.34 -4.54
C LEU A 190 -5.88 15.07 -5.86
N ARG A 191 -6.90 14.23 -5.83
CA ARG A 191 -7.74 14.00 -7.00
C ARG A 191 -8.41 15.29 -7.46
N ILE A 192 -8.62 15.40 -8.77
CA ILE A 192 -9.11 16.63 -9.43
C ILE A 192 -10.50 17.03 -8.91
N SER A 193 -11.39 16.08 -8.68
CA SER A 193 -12.72 16.34 -8.11
C SER A 193 -12.70 15.99 -6.62
N GLN A 194 -12.97 16.98 -5.79
CA GLN A 194 -12.96 16.84 -4.33
C GLN A 194 -14.29 17.35 -3.76
N PRO A 195 -15.24 16.46 -3.47
CA PRO A 195 -16.49 16.85 -2.81
C PRO A 195 -16.23 17.26 -1.35
N VAL A 196 -16.81 18.36 -0.94
CA VAL A 196 -16.73 18.89 0.41
C VAL A 196 -18.16 19.11 0.91
N THR A 197 -18.48 18.55 2.08
CA THR A 197 -19.80 18.71 2.70
C THR A 197 -19.70 19.69 3.86
N ARG A 198 -20.48 20.76 3.84
CA ARG A 198 -20.62 21.67 4.96
C ARG A 198 -21.74 21.16 5.86
N VAL A 199 -21.36 20.68 7.04
CA VAL A 199 -22.32 20.18 8.05
C VAL A 199 -23.00 21.36 8.75
N THR A 200 -22.23 22.41 9.05
CA THR A 200 -22.71 23.70 9.53
C THR A 200 -21.86 24.80 8.87
N GLU A 201 -22.12 26.06 9.20
CA GLU A 201 -21.28 27.19 8.78
C GLU A 201 -19.83 27.09 9.25
N ALA A 202 -19.59 26.36 10.32
CA ALA A 202 -18.29 26.25 10.98
C ALA A 202 -17.66 24.84 10.85
N ILE A 203 -18.43 23.82 10.45
CA ILE A 203 -17.99 22.44 10.41
C ILE A 203 -18.07 21.91 8.98
N VAL A 204 -16.95 21.39 8.53
CA VAL A 204 -16.79 20.82 7.18
C VAL A 204 -16.29 19.39 7.29
N THR A 205 -16.85 18.50 6.50
CA THR A 205 -16.32 17.13 6.31
C THR A 205 -15.99 16.90 4.85
N ALA A 206 -14.91 16.19 4.59
CA ALA A 206 -14.55 15.76 3.24
C ALA A 206 -13.80 14.43 3.29
N ARG A 207 -14.06 13.59 2.29
CA ARG A 207 -13.29 12.38 2.05
C ARG A 207 -12.24 12.68 0.98
N VAL A 208 -10.99 12.79 1.41
CA VAL A 208 -9.88 13.16 0.54
C VAL A 208 -9.16 11.92 0.02
N VAL A 209 -8.82 11.93 -1.26
CA VAL A 209 -8.10 10.84 -1.93
C VAL A 209 -6.85 11.41 -2.58
N PHE A 210 -5.70 10.88 -2.16
CA PHE A 210 -4.40 11.26 -2.68
C PHE A 210 -3.78 10.10 -3.46
N ASP A 211 -3.28 10.39 -4.63
CA ASP A 211 -2.44 9.49 -5.41
C ASP A 211 -0.97 9.89 -5.18
N ILE A 212 -0.14 8.92 -4.75
CA ILE A 212 1.30 9.16 -4.50
C ILE A 212 1.98 9.46 -5.83
N ALA A 213 2.67 10.59 -5.89
CA ALA A 213 3.28 11.09 -7.12
C ALA A 213 4.64 10.44 -7.44
N GLY A 214 5.34 9.99 -6.41
CA GLY A 214 6.63 9.30 -6.54
C GLY A 214 6.49 7.78 -6.70
N THR A 215 7.60 7.12 -6.96
CA THR A 215 7.67 5.66 -7.00
C THR A 215 7.49 5.10 -5.59
N THR A 216 6.52 4.19 -5.43
CA THR A 216 6.35 3.47 -4.16
C THR A 216 7.26 2.26 -4.15
N THR A 217 8.35 2.31 -3.40
CA THR A 217 9.25 1.19 -3.19
C THR A 217 8.92 0.52 -1.86
N ILE A 218 8.56 -0.76 -1.90
CA ILE A 218 8.32 -1.56 -0.70
C ILE A 218 9.40 -2.63 -0.64
N THR A 219 10.11 -2.70 0.48
CA THR A 219 11.12 -3.74 0.69
C THR A 219 10.48 -5.11 0.64
N LYS A 220 10.85 -5.90 -0.37
CA LYS A 220 10.33 -7.25 -0.56
C LYS A 220 10.81 -8.17 0.57
N GLN A 221 9.89 -8.93 1.14
CA GLN A 221 10.19 -9.97 2.12
C GLN A 221 9.78 -11.32 1.53
N ASP A 222 10.74 -12.10 1.08
CA ASP A 222 10.52 -13.43 0.48
C ASP A 222 11.12 -14.56 1.31
N ASN A 223 11.05 -14.42 2.64
CA ASN A 223 11.52 -15.44 3.60
C ASN A 223 10.48 -16.56 3.81
N ALA A 224 9.50 -16.69 2.91
CA ALA A 224 8.45 -17.68 3.03
C ALA A 224 9.01 -19.10 2.83
N THR A 225 8.57 -20.04 3.65
CA THR A 225 8.74 -21.47 3.40
C THR A 225 8.17 -21.79 2.03
N LYS A 226 8.85 -22.65 1.26
CA LYS A 226 8.40 -23.07 -0.08
C LYS A 226 8.05 -24.55 -0.07
N LEU A 227 7.00 -24.89 -0.79
CA LEU A 227 6.61 -26.25 -1.13
C LEU A 227 6.62 -26.38 -2.65
N SER A 228 7.33 -27.36 -3.20
CA SER A 228 7.49 -27.51 -4.66
C SER A 228 7.95 -26.20 -5.34
N ASN A 229 8.87 -25.48 -4.71
CA ASN A 229 9.39 -24.17 -5.15
C ASN A 229 8.37 -23.01 -5.16
N VAL A 230 7.15 -23.23 -4.69
CA VAL A 230 6.09 -22.22 -4.57
C VAL A 230 6.02 -21.76 -3.10
N PRO A 231 6.05 -20.44 -2.84
CA PRO A 231 5.98 -19.93 -1.48
C PRO A 231 4.62 -20.23 -0.83
N ILE A 232 4.64 -20.47 0.47
CA ILE A 232 3.44 -20.71 1.27
C ILE A 232 3.09 -19.42 2.01
N TRP A 233 1.80 -19.17 2.23
CA TRP A 233 1.31 -18.14 3.13
C TRP A 233 2.00 -18.25 4.50
N PRO A 234 2.62 -17.18 5.01
CA PRO A 234 3.32 -17.22 6.30
C PRO A 234 2.36 -17.52 7.44
N MET A 235 2.63 -18.58 8.20
CA MET A 235 1.80 -18.96 9.35
C MET A 235 1.97 -18.04 10.57
N THR A 236 2.94 -17.12 10.50
CA THR A 236 3.10 -16.01 11.46
C THR A 236 2.08 -14.91 11.24
N PHE A 237 1.44 -14.87 10.08
CA PHE A 237 0.35 -13.94 9.80
C PHE A 237 -0.95 -14.41 10.48
N PRO A 238 -1.85 -13.49 10.82
CA PRO A 238 -3.12 -13.84 11.42
C PRO A 238 -3.94 -14.75 10.49
N ARG A 239 -4.83 -15.51 11.10
CA ARG A 239 -5.88 -16.22 10.37
C ARG A 239 -6.91 -15.22 9.85
N PRO A 240 -7.69 -15.58 8.81
CA PRO A 240 -8.78 -14.75 8.35
C PRO A 240 -9.72 -14.36 9.48
N ASN A 241 -10.11 -13.09 9.51
CA ASN A 241 -11.13 -12.61 10.43
C ASN A 241 -12.48 -13.18 10.03
N ARG A 242 -13.18 -13.81 10.99
CA ARG A 242 -14.50 -14.45 10.80
C ARG A 242 -15.67 -13.58 11.29
N GLU A 243 -15.44 -12.29 11.53
CA GLU A 243 -16.53 -11.33 11.83
C GLU A 243 -17.49 -11.19 10.65
N ARG A 244 -16.96 -11.41 9.42
CA ARG A 244 -17.76 -11.48 8.20
C ARG A 244 -17.67 -12.89 7.62
N ASP A 245 -18.74 -13.30 6.95
CA ASP A 245 -18.76 -14.56 6.23
C ASP A 245 -17.73 -14.54 5.10
N VAL A 246 -17.09 -15.68 4.88
CA VAL A 246 -16.15 -15.85 3.76
C VAL A 246 -16.97 -16.23 2.53
N GLU A 247 -17.03 -15.32 1.57
CA GLU A 247 -17.65 -15.59 0.29
C GLU A 247 -16.71 -16.45 -0.58
N VAL A 248 -17.27 -17.52 -1.14
CA VAL A 248 -16.56 -18.40 -2.06
C VAL A 248 -17.34 -18.48 -3.37
N GLU A 249 -16.73 -18.05 -4.44
CA GLU A 249 -17.30 -18.10 -5.78
C GLU A 249 -16.62 -19.21 -6.61
N TYR A 250 -17.43 -20.07 -7.23
CA TYR A 250 -16.98 -21.10 -8.17
C TYR A 250 -17.36 -20.69 -9.59
N GLN A 251 -16.40 -20.29 -10.38
CA GLN A 251 -16.59 -19.84 -11.76
C GLN A 251 -16.04 -20.89 -12.72
N ARG A 252 -16.84 -21.33 -13.70
CA ARG A 252 -16.38 -22.21 -14.79
C ARG A 252 -16.13 -21.41 -16.08
N LEU A 253 -15.14 -21.85 -16.86
CA LEU A 253 -14.96 -21.43 -18.24
C LEU A 253 -15.85 -22.29 -19.12
N ALA A 254 -17.16 -22.06 -19.01
CA ALA A 254 -18.15 -22.76 -19.81
C ALA A 254 -18.94 -21.76 -20.65
N GLU A 255 -19.16 -22.09 -21.90
CA GLU A 255 -20.01 -21.33 -22.81
C GLU A 255 -21.33 -22.07 -23.00
N VAL A 256 -22.44 -21.35 -22.80
CA VAL A 256 -23.76 -21.89 -23.04
C VAL A 256 -24.20 -21.47 -24.42
N LEU A 257 -24.33 -22.45 -25.32
CA LEU A 257 -24.82 -22.25 -26.67
C LEU A 257 -26.33 -22.46 -26.67
N ASP A 258 -27.06 -21.37 -26.74
CA ASP A 258 -28.51 -21.36 -26.87
C ASP A 258 -28.90 -20.83 -28.26
N TYR A 259 -29.45 -21.71 -29.08
CA TYR A 259 -29.92 -21.37 -30.41
C TYR A 259 -31.42 -21.05 -30.47
N GLU A 260 -32.05 -20.81 -29.31
CA GLU A 260 -33.51 -20.53 -29.16
C GLU A 260 -34.41 -21.66 -29.73
N THR A 261 -33.85 -22.85 -29.94
CA THR A 261 -34.57 -24.02 -30.46
C THR A 261 -35.08 -24.95 -29.34
N GLY A 262 -34.96 -24.54 -28.09
CA GLY A 262 -35.41 -25.29 -26.90
C GLY A 262 -34.38 -26.27 -26.32
N ILE A 263 -33.24 -26.47 -26.97
CA ILE A 263 -32.13 -27.29 -26.47
C ILE A 263 -30.90 -26.40 -26.35
N THR A 264 -30.29 -26.37 -25.16
CA THR A 264 -29.02 -25.69 -24.91
C THR A 264 -27.87 -26.68 -24.89
N ALA A 265 -26.75 -26.32 -25.48
CA ALA A 265 -25.49 -27.04 -25.34
C ALA A 265 -24.53 -26.28 -24.45
N VAL A 266 -23.72 -26.99 -23.68
CA VAL A 266 -22.69 -26.41 -22.81
C VAL A 266 -21.33 -26.91 -23.23
N ASP A 267 -20.44 -25.99 -23.61
CA ASP A 267 -19.02 -26.28 -23.83
C ASP A 267 -18.24 -25.91 -22.55
N ASP A 268 -17.81 -26.91 -21.77
CA ASP A 268 -17.01 -26.74 -20.55
C ASP A 268 -15.55 -27.09 -20.86
N SER A 269 -14.83 -26.15 -21.47
CA SER A 269 -13.44 -26.35 -21.90
C SER A 269 -12.44 -26.32 -20.74
N GLY A 270 -12.81 -25.74 -19.58
CA GLY A 270 -11.92 -25.61 -18.42
C GLY A 270 -11.82 -26.84 -17.53
N ALA A 271 -12.74 -27.81 -17.67
CA ALA A 271 -12.84 -29.05 -16.89
C ALA A 271 -12.90 -28.88 -15.34
N ARG A 272 -12.52 -27.70 -14.82
CA ARG A 272 -12.50 -27.37 -13.38
C ARG A 272 -12.98 -25.94 -13.14
N PRO A 273 -13.58 -25.64 -11.99
CA PRO A 273 -13.90 -24.28 -11.64
C PRO A 273 -12.67 -23.49 -11.17
N PHE A 274 -12.64 -22.20 -11.46
CA PHE A 274 -11.83 -21.23 -10.75
C PHE A 274 -12.51 -20.91 -9.44
N ILE A 275 -11.76 -20.95 -8.35
CA ILE A 275 -12.29 -20.66 -7.02
C ILE A 275 -11.76 -19.30 -6.59
N ARG A 276 -12.66 -18.34 -6.41
CA ARG A 276 -12.36 -17.03 -5.86
C ARG A 276 -12.80 -17.01 -4.40
N ARG A 277 -11.92 -16.53 -3.52
CA ARG A 277 -12.22 -16.37 -2.09
C ARG A 277 -11.77 -14.99 -1.65
N ALA A 278 -12.58 -14.31 -0.87
CA ALA A 278 -12.23 -13.07 -0.21
C ALA A 278 -11.97 -13.33 1.28
N PHE A 279 -10.83 -12.86 1.76
CA PHE A 279 -10.46 -12.98 3.16
C PHE A 279 -10.14 -11.61 3.72
N ASP A 280 -10.65 -11.32 4.92
CA ASP A 280 -10.26 -10.18 5.72
C ASP A 280 -9.23 -10.63 6.76
N PHE A 281 -8.15 -9.86 6.91
CA PHE A 281 -7.12 -10.12 7.91
C PHE A 281 -7.01 -8.92 8.85
N ARG A 282 -6.82 -9.20 10.13
CA ARG A 282 -6.62 -8.18 11.15
C ARG A 282 -5.20 -8.22 11.67
N PHE A 283 -4.44 -7.16 11.41
CA PHE A 283 -3.10 -6.94 11.93
C PHE A 283 -3.17 -5.99 13.12
N THR A 284 -2.42 -6.24 14.17
CA THR A 284 -2.51 -5.49 15.43
C THR A 284 -1.28 -4.63 15.69
N SER A 285 -0.20 -4.84 14.93
CA SER A 285 1.05 -4.11 15.12
C SER A 285 1.61 -3.55 13.80
N ARG A 286 2.43 -2.51 13.91
CA ARG A 286 3.16 -1.94 12.77
C ARG A 286 4.10 -2.93 12.13
N ALA A 287 4.74 -3.78 12.94
CA ALA A 287 5.63 -4.83 12.46
C ALA A 287 4.89 -5.83 11.56
N GLU A 288 3.70 -6.28 11.98
CA GLU A 288 2.88 -7.19 11.19
C GLU A 288 2.43 -6.53 9.86
N ILE A 289 2.00 -5.28 9.89
CA ILE A 289 1.60 -4.53 8.69
C ILE A 289 2.79 -4.38 7.73
N ALA A 290 3.97 -4.03 8.24
CA ALA A 290 5.18 -3.90 7.43
C ALA A 290 5.59 -5.26 6.82
N ALA A 291 5.54 -6.34 7.59
CA ALA A 291 5.82 -7.69 7.11
C ALA A 291 4.81 -8.12 6.02
N PHE A 292 3.54 -7.82 6.21
CA PHE A 292 2.50 -8.13 5.22
C PHE A 292 2.69 -7.33 3.92
N LYS A 293 2.97 -6.02 4.01
CA LYS A 293 3.29 -5.20 2.83
C LYS A 293 4.50 -5.74 2.08
N GLY A 294 5.57 -6.12 2.79
CA GLY A 294 6.77 -6.72 2.21
C GLY A 294 6.48 -8.06 1.52
N TRP A 295 5.63 -8.88 2.11
CA TRP A 295 5.18 -10.14 1.53
C TRP A 295 4.35 -9.92 0.26
N LEU A 296 3.40 -8.96 0.26
CA LEU A 296 2.62 -8.59 -0.93
C LEU A 296 3.52 -8.07 -2.05
N ALA A 297 4.52 -7.25 -1.72
CA ALA A 297 5.48 -6.74 -2.69
C ALA A 297 6.31 -7.87 -3.32
N ALA A 298 6.65 -8.92 -2.56
CA ALA A 298 7.31 -10.11 -3.09
C ALA A 298 6.41 -10.94 -4.03
N ARG A 299 5.08 -10.88 -3.85
CA ARG A 299 4.10 -11.51 -4.76
C ARG A 299 3.81 -10.66 -6.00
N ALA A 300 4.15 -9.38 -5.97
CA ALA A 300 3.86 -8.41 -7.04
C ALA A 300 2.39 -8.47 -7.51
N GLY A 301 1.47 -8.45 -6.56
CA GLY A 301 0.05 -8.58 -6.80
C GLY A 301 -0.33 -10.00 -7.26
N ARG A 302 -0.73 -10.14 -8.52
CA ARG A 302 -1.17 -11.42 -9.12
C ARG A 302 -0.06 -12.16 -9.88
N LEU A 303 1.19 -11.68 -9.84
CA LEU A 303 2.27 -12.22 -10.65
C LEU A 303 2.79 -13.56 -10.11
N VAL A 304 3.10 -13.61 -8.81
CA VAL A 304 3.73 -14.78 -8.18
C VAL A 304 2.69 -15.58 -7.41
N ALA A 305 2.48 -16.81 -7.85
CA ALA A 305 1.59 -17.74 -7.16
C ALA A 305 2.13 -18.11 -5.77
N PHE A 306 1.24 -18.49 -4.87
CA PHE A 306 1.57 -19.00 -3.54
C PHE A 306 0.52 -19.97 -3.04
N TRP A 307 0.92 -20.85 -2.13
CA TRP A 307 0.02 -21.75 -1.43
C TRP A 307 -0.76 -20.98 -0.38
N GLN A 308 -2.08 -20.94 -0.55
CA GLN A 308 -3.02 -20.33 0.40
C GLN A 308 -3.67 -21.43 1.22
N PRO A 309 -3.62 -21.40 2.57
CA PRO A 309 -4.40 -22.31 3.40
C PRO A 309 -5.90 -22.16 3.10
N GLY A 310 -6.61 -23.29 3.05
CA GLY A 310 -8.06 -23.27 2.81
C GLY A 310 -8.86 -22.74 3.99
N TRP A 311 -8.27 -22.79 5.21
CA TRP A 311 -8.93 -22.44 6.46
C TRP A 311 -10.24 -23.23 6.74
N GLU A 312 -10.44 -24.29 5.98
CA GLU A 312 -11.60 -25.17 6.01
C GLU A 312 -11.16 -26.60 6.27
N THR A 313 -12.08 -27.40 6.78
CA THR A 313 -11.88 -28.84 7.02
C THR A 313 -12.34 -29.67 5.82
N SER A 314 -11.85 -29.36 4.62
CA SER A 314 -12.25 -30.05 3.39
C SER A 314 -11.72 -31.49 3.33
N ILE A 315 -10.50 -31.72 3.81
CA ILE A 315 -9.89 -33.04 3.90
C ILE A 315 -9.67 -33.37 5.37
N VAL A 316 -10.29 -34.44 5.84
CA VAL A 316 -10.20 -34.91 7.25
C VAL A 316 -9.56 -36.28 7.26
N PRO A 317 -8.32 -36.43 7.72
CA PRO A 317 -7.70 -37.75 7.94
C PRO A 317 -8.51 -38.55 8.98
N THR A 318 -8.82 -39.79 8.67
CA THR A 318 -9.56 -40.70 9.62
C THR A 318 -8.60 -41.52 10.46
N ARG A 319 -7.35 -41.58 10.12
CA ARG A 319 -6.29 -42.29 10.86
C ARG A 319 -5.04 -41.42 11.02
N LYS A 320 -4.23 -41.74 12.02
CA LYS A 320 -2.91 -41.11 12.20
C LYS A 320 -2.05 -41.38 10.97
N ILE A 321 -1.42 -40.34 10.44
CA ILE A 321 -0.49 -40.42 9.33
C ILE A 321 0.89 -40.66 9.93
N LEU A 322 1.58 -41.71 9.51
CA LEU A 322 2.95 -42.05 9.91
C LEU A 322 3.93 -41.48 8.89
N SER A 323 5.16 -41.20 9.31
CA SER A 323 6.19 -40.55 8.46
C SER A 323 6.61 -41.33 7.20
N ASN A 324 6.33 -42.61 7.15
CA ASN A 324 6.64 -43.52 6.03
C ASN A 324 5.42 -43.87 5.18
N GLN A 325 4.27 -43.30 5.44
CA GLN A 325 3.06 -43.59 4.67
C GLN A 325 2.99 -42.76 3.41
N THR A 326 2.69 -43.41 2.30
CA THR A 326 2.40 -42.79 0.98
C THR A 326 0.90 -42.72 0.69
N VAL A 327 0.06 -43.30 1.55
CA VAL A 327 -1.40 -43.32 1.41
C VAL A 327 -2.03 -42.77 2.68
N MET A 328 -2.91 -41.82 2.48
CA MET A 328 -3.70 -41.19 3.56
C MET A 328 -5.16 -41.58 3.44
N THR A 329 -5.74 -42.14 4.52
CA THR A 329 -7.16 -42.43 4.57
C THR A 329 -7.94 -41.20 5.03
N VAL A 330 -8.89 -40.76 4.25
CA VAL A 330 -9.70 -39.56 4.52
C VAL A 330 -11.18 -39.94 4.68
N ALA A 331 -11.93 -39.08 5.36
CA ALA A 331 -13.37 -39.25 5.50
C ALA A 331 -14.07 -39.21 4.13
N ALA A 332 -14.94 -40.14 3.87
CA ALA A 332 -15.74 -40.19 2.66
C ALA A 332 -16.71 -38.99 2.60
N ARG A 333 -16.47 -38.05 1.71
CA ARG A 333 -17.29 -36.87 1.46
C ARG A 333 -17.68 -36.72 0.00
N GLY A 334 -17.98 -37.85 -0.66
CA GLY A 334 -18.33 -37.90 -2.06
C GLY A 334 -17.13 -37.90 -3.03
N TYR A 335 -15.90 -37.88 -2.55
CA TYR A 335 -14.71 -37.90 -3.43
C TYR A 335 -14.70 -39.12 -4.34
N ALA A 336 -15.05 -40.29 -3.85
CA ALA A 336 -15.09 -41.54 -4.66
C ALA A 336 -16.12 -41.49 -5.79
N LEU A 337 -17.18 -40.68 -5.67
CA LEU A 337 -18.23 -40.56 -6.66
C LEU A 337 -18.00 -39.42 -7.67
N TYR A 338 -17.48 -38.30 -7.17
CA TYR A 338 -17.44 -37.05 -7.94
C TYR A 338 -16.02 -36.58 -8.28
N PHE A 339 -14.98 -37.23 -7.76
CA PHE A 339 -13.61 -36.87 -8.06
C PHE A 339 -13.27 -37.23 -9.51
N ASN A 340 -12.86 -36.22 -10.26
CA ASN A 340 -12.30 -36.40 -11.60
C ASN A 340 -10.81 -36.09 -11.56
N PRO A 341 -9.92 -37.06 -11.88
CA PRO A 341 -8.47 -36.85 -11.91
C PRO A 341 -8.02 -35.73 -12.84
N MET A 342 -8.79 -35.44 -13.89
CA MET A 342 -8.49 -34.36 -14.83
C MET A 342 -8.71 -32.94 -14.25
N GLN A 343 -9.29 -32.82 -13.08
CA GLN A 343 -9.57 -31.51 -12.46
C GLN A 343 -8.34 -30.84 -11.84
N GLY A 344 -7.15 -31.40 -11.97
CA GLY A 344 -5.89 -30.77 -11.56
C GLY A 344 -5.72 -30.56 -10.04
N ARG A 345 -6.51 -31.22 -9.19
CA ARG A 345 -6.32 -31.27 -7.74
C ARG A 345 -5.44 -32.46 -7.37
N THR A 346 -4.21 -32.42 -7.84
CA THR A 346 -3.22 -33.50 -7.70
C THR A 346 -2.31 -33.31 -6.49
N GLU A 347 -2.31 -32.12 -5.91
CA GLU A 347 -1.42 -31.76 -4.81
C GLU A 347 -2.22 -31.26 -3.60
N ALA A 348 -1.80 -31.64 -2.40
CA ALA A 348 -2.33 -31.15 -1.13
C ALA A 348 -1.18 -30.95 -0.15
N ALA A 349 -1.23 -29.87 0.59
CA ALA A 349 -0.27 -29.60 1.66
C ALA A 349 -0.99 -29.66 3.00
N PHE A 350 -0.32 -30.25 4.00
CA PHE A 350 -0.84 -30.39 5.34
C PHE A 350 0.08 -29.69 6.33
N LEU A 351 -0.50 -28.83 7.17
CA LEU A 351 0.23 -28.23 8.26
C LEU A 351 0.08 -29.10 9.51
N HIS A 352 1.18 -29.63 9.98
CA HIS A 352 1.20 -30.34 11.27
C HIS A 352 1.22 -29.34 12.44
N LYS A 353 0.76 -29.77 13.62
CA LYS A 353 0.71 -28.93 14.84
C LYS A 353 2.06 -28.37 15.31
N ASN A 354 3.16 -28.96 14.87
CA ASN A 354 4.53 -28.47 15.14
C ASN A 354 4.98 -27.36 14.18
N GLY A 355 4.13 -26.93 13.25
CA GLY A 355 4.45 -25.91 12.26
C GLY A 355 5.14 -26.41 10.99
N THR A 356 5.30 -27.73 10.83
CA THR A 356 5.92 -28.31 9.63
C THR A 356 4.86 -28.59 8.56
N TRP A 357 5.18 -28.24 7.32
CA TRP A 357 4.37 -28.56 6.14
C TRP A 357 4.81 -29.89 5.53
N TYR A 358 3.83 -30.64 5.09
CA TYR A 358 4.00 -31.92 4.37
C TYR A 358 3.19 -31.89 3.08
#